data_01ed67c7cc471677054a9199d210e6e7
#
_entry.id   01ed67c7cc471677054a9199d210e6e7
#
_cell.length_a   1.000
_cell.length_b   1.000
_cell.length_c   1.000
_cell.angle_alpha   90.00
_cell.angle_beta   90.00
_cell.angle_gamma   90.00
#
_symmetry.space_group_name_H-M   'P 1'
#
loop_
_entity.id
_entity.type
_entity.pdbx_description
1 polymer ?
#
loop_
_entity_poly.entity_id
_entity_poly.type
_entity_poly.pdbx_seq_one_letter_code
_entity_poly.pdbx_strand_id
1 'polypeptide(L)'
;MKKTVVLLFITLSLLSLSCNSTSYRSDLSCNDLAAAILSDNSKEFVEYESYYADYIISDQALYTDCTVIYSLEVNDIDEIGIFRATDKESANIMRRELTAYIDDMRQTERAFIESYAKKELPKLDAARIEALGLYVIYVISDTDSVNKIITATEKALS
;
A
#
# COMPACT_ATOMS: atom_id res chain seq x y z
N MET A 1 30.21 -60.57 -32.63
CA MET A 1 29.76 -59.97 -31.34
C MET A 1 29.46 -58.50 -31.58
N LYS A 2 28.19 -58.12 -31.72
CA LYS A 2 27.80 -56.73 -32.01
C LYS A 2 27.47 -56.06 -30.66
N LYS A 3 28.22 -55.00 -30.30
CA LYS A 3 27.96 -54.18 -29.11
C LYS A 3 26.88 -53.17 -29.44
N THR A 4 25.70 -53.30 -28.85
CA THR A 4 24.61 -52.36 -28.96
C THR A 4 24.84 -51.24 -27.95
N VAL A 5 25.08 -50.04 -28.41
CA VAL A 5 25.19 -48.82 -27.58
C VAL A 5 23.76 -48.27 -27.43
N VAL A 6 23.23 -48.36 -26.18
CA VAL A 6 21.95 -47.75 -25.82
C VAL A 6 22.23 -46.30 -25.47
N LEU A 7 21.78 -45.38 -26.33
CA LEU A 7 21.85 -43.94 -26.10
C LEU A 7 20.64 -43.52 -25.23
N LEU A 8 20.89 -43.25 -23.96
CA LEU A 8 19.88 -42.77 -23.00
C LEU A 8 19.69 -41.26 -23.21
N PHE A 9 18.62 -40.87 -23.92
CA PHE A 9 18.20 -39.49 -23.99
C PHE A 9 17.56 -39.06 -22.67
N ILE A 10 18.29 -38.31 -21.83
CA ILE A 10 17.76 -37.60 -20.68
C ILE A 10 17.12 -36.32 -21.20
N THR A 11 15.80 -36.32 -21.37
CA THR A 11 15.02 -35.10 -21.61
C THR A 11 14.91 -34.35 -20.27
N LEU A 12 15.79 -33.34 -20.12
CA LEU A 12 15.71 -32.37 -19.03
C LEU A 12 14.50 -31.45 -19.28
N SER A 13 13.36 -31.79 -18.68
CA SER A 13 12.18 -30.94 -18.67
C SER A 13 12.50 -29.71 -17.83
N LEU A 14 12.83 -28.60 -18.48
CA LEU A 14 12.85 -27.27 -17.88
C LEU A 14 11.41 -26.94 -17.45
N LEU A 15 11.07 -27.23 -16.21
CA LEU A 15 9.92 -26.64 -15.55
C LEU A 15 10.19 -25.14 -15.43
N SER A 16 9.74 -24.37 -16.42
CA SER A 16 9.62 -22.92 -16.29
C SER A 16 8.59 -22.68 -15.19
N LEU A 17 9.06 -22.43 -13.95
CA LEU A 17 8.25 -21.77 -12.95
C LEU A 17 7.94 -20.37 -13.53
N SER A 18 6.77 -20.26 -14.16
CA SER A 18 6.16 -18.97 -14.46
C SER A 18 5.84 -18.34 -13.11
N CYS A 19 6.75 -17.51 -12.59
CA CYS A 19 6.36 -16.52 -11.60
C CYS A 19 5.31 -15.64 -12.26
N ASN A 20 4.04 -15.85 -11.95
CA ASN A 20 2.98 -14.89 -12.24
C ASN A 20 3.26 -13.65 -11.38
N SER A 21 4.19 -12.81 -11.80
CA SER A 21 4.32 -11.47 -11.25
C SER A 21 3.13 -10.68 -11.80
N THR A 22 2.13 -10.45 -10.96
CA THR A 22 1.06 -9.51 -11.28
C THR A 22 1.72 -8.19 -11.70
N SER A 23 1.52 -7.79 -12.95
CA SER A 23 2.06 -6.53 -13.45
C SER A 23 1.02 -5.45 -13.14
N TYR A 24 1.33 -4.60 -12.19
CA TYR A 24 0.51 -3.43 -11.88
C TYR A 24 0.84 -2.28 -12.82
N ARG A 25 -0.19 -1.56 -13.29
CA ARG A 25 -0.02 -0.31 -14.03
C ARG A 25 0.61 0.78 -13.13
N SER A 26 1.25 1.77 -13.73
CA SER A 26 1.93 2.86 -12.99
C SER A 26 1.63 4.26 -13.54
N ASP A 27 0.57 4.40 -14.32
CA ASP A 27 0.22 5.62 -15.07
C ASP A 27 -0.90 6.45 -14.43
N LEU A 28 -1.58 5.92 -13.38
CA LEU A 28 -2.57 6.70 -12.64
C LEU A 28 -1.88 7.74 -11.75
N SER A 29 -2.47 8.93 -11.64
CA SER A 29 -2.11 9.84 -10.55
C SER A 29 -2.58 9.28 -9.20
N CYS A 30 -1.90 9.66 -8.11
CA CYS A 30 -2.33 9.24 -6.77
C CYS A 30 -3.74 9.74 -6.44
N ASN A 31 -4.13 10.93 -6.91
CA ASN A 31 -5.48 11.46 -6.75
C ASN A 31 -6.53 10.69 -7.57
N ASP A 32 -6.23 10.29 -8.81
CA ASP A 32 -7.15 9.46 -9.60
C ASP A 32 -7.33 8.08 -8.96
N LEU A 33 -6.24 7.52 -8.42
CA LEU A 33 -6.31 6.25 -7.68
C LEU A 33 -7.15 6.40 -6.40
N ALA A 34 -6.95 7.48 -5.62
CA ALA A 34 -7.76 7.78 -4.45
C ALA A 34 -9.25 7.90 -4.80
N ALA A 35 -9.58 8.63 -5.87
CA ALA A 35 -10.95 8.75 -6.35
C ALA A 35 -11.57 7.40 -6.75
N ALA A 36 -10.79 6.56 -7.43
CA ALA A 36 -11.25 5.23 -7.86
C ALA A 36 -11.54 4.30 -6.67
N ILE A 37 -10.66 4.27 -5.65
CA ILE A 37 -10.82 3.39 -4.48
C ILE A 37 -11.90 3.86 -3.52
N LEU A 38 -12.25 5.15 -3.55
CA LEU A 38 -13.29 5.73 -2.70
C LEU A 38 -14.65 5.85 -3.41
N SER A 39 -14.78 5.44 -4.66
CA SER A 39 -16.01 5.62 -5.45
C SER A 39 -17.25 5.05 -4.79
N ASP A 40 -17.12 3.97 -4.01
CA ASP A 40 -18.21 3.30 -3.29
C ASP A 40 -18.17 3.60 -1.78
N ASN A 41 -17.34 4.56 -1.33
CA ASN A 41 -17.23 4.94 0.07
C ASN A 41 -18.27 6.01 0.42
N SER A 42 -18.97 5.83 1.54
CA SER A 42 -19.97 6.81 2.01
C SER A 42 -19.39 7.93 2.87
N LYS A 43 -18.12 7.78 3.33
CA LYS A 43 -17.43 8.81 4.10
C LYS A 43 -16.86 9.88 3.20
N GLU A 44 -16.86 11.10 3.67
CA GLU A 44 -16.21 12.22 3.03
C GLU A 44 -14.74 12.29 3.48
N PHE A 45 -13.84 12.31 2.49
CA PHE A 45 -12.41 12.47 2.69
C PHE A 45 -11.95 13.78 2.06
N VAL A 46 -10.97 14.42 2.68
CA VAL A 46 -10.27 15.59 2.14
C VAL A 46 -8.78 15.34 2.11
N GLU A 47 -8.12 15.99 1.16
CA GLU A 47 -6.68 15.92 1.02
C GLU A 47 -5.99 16.84 2.03
N TYR A 48 -4.92 16.36 2.67
CA TYR A 48 -4.01 17.19 3.42
C TYR A 48 -3.24 18.16 2.51
N GLU A 49 -2.79 19.25 3.06
CA GLU A 49 -1.82 20.12 2.38
C GLU A 49 -0.56 19.32 1.99
N SER A 50 0.03 19.64 0.84
CA SER A 50 1.12 18.86 0.23
C SER A 50 2.32 18.62 1.16
N TYR A 51 2.63 19.55 2.07
CA TYR A 51 3.73 19.39 3.03
C TYR A 51 3.51 18.27 4.04
N TYR A 52 2.29 17.75 4.19
CA TYR A 52 2.01 16.65 5.11
C TYR A 52 2.66 15.34 4.67
N ALA A 53 2.73 15.12 3.36
CA ALA A 53 3.44 13.97 2.81
C ALA A 53 4.93 13.98 3.18
N ASP A 54 5.57 15.17 3.24
CA ASP A 54 6.98 15.35 3.61
C ASP A 54 7.24 15.01 5.08
N TYR A 55 6.21 15.14 5.93
CA TYR A 55 6.29 14.72 7.32
C TYR A 55 6.30 13.19 7.46
N ILE A 56 5.60 12.50 6.55
CA ILE A 56 5.48 11.04 6.56
C ILE A 56 6.68 10.37 5.88
N ILE A 57 7.07 10.88 4.71
CA ILE A 57 8.22 10.41 3.92
C ILE A 57 9.23 11.54 3.83
N SER A 58 10.34 11.40 4.54
CA SER A 58 11.32 12.47 4.72
C SER A 58 12.13 12.80 3.45
N ASP A 59 12.35 11.81 2.58
CA ASP A 59 13.08 11.98 1.31
C ASP A 59 12.11 12.05 0.12
N GLN A 60 11.82 13.27 -0.32
CA GLN A 60 10.94 13.53 -1.47
C GLN A 60 11.46 12.94 -2.80
N ALA A 61 12.74 12.58 -2.90
CA ALA A 61 13.29 11.93 -4.09
C ALA A 61 12.79 10.48 -4.27
N LEU A 62 12.17 9.89 -3.24
CA LEU A 62 11.66 8.53 -3.28
C LEU A 62 10.36 8.40 -4.08
N TYR A 63 9.59 9.48 -4.26
CA TYR A 63 8.31 9.44 -4.96
C TYR A 63 8.19 10.53 -6.02
N THR A 64 7.35 10.27 -7.02
CA THR A 64 7.06 11.21 -8.12
C THR A 64 5.68 11.84 -7.97
N ASP A 65 4.83 11.28 -7.12
CA ASP A 65 3.45 11.70 -6.91
C ASP A 65 2.95 11.14 -5.58
N CYS A 66 2.09 11.86 -4.88
CA CYS A 66 1.50 11.42 -3.62
C CYS A 66 0.16 12.10 -3.37
N THR A 67 -0.67 11.47 -2.56
CA THR A 67 -1.83 12.08 -1.90
C THR A 67 -2.02 11.46 -0.53
N VAL A 68 -2.36 12.27 0.44
CA VAL A 68 -2.78 11.82 1.78
C VAL A 68 -4.12 12.43 2.08
N ILE A 69 -5.10 11.58 2.36
CA ILE A 69 -6.48 11.98 2.61
C ILE A 69 -6.95 11.48 3.97
N TYR A 70 -7.82 12.23 4.62
CA TYR A 70 -8.37 11.91 5.93
C TYR A 70 -9.88 12.13 5.98
N SER A 71 -10.56 11.46 6.91
CA SER A 71 -12.00 11.61 7.12
C SER A 71 -12.34 12.97 7.74
N LEU A 72 -13.42 13.61 7.23
CA LEU A 72 -13.97 14.84 7.84
C LEU A 72 -14.87 14.56 9.05
N GLU A 73 -15.13 13.31 9.38
CA GLU A 73 -15.98 12.98 10.53
C GLU A 73 -15.29 13.35 11.85
N VAL A 74 -16.05 13.91 12.77
CA VAL A 74 -15.51 14.34 14.08
C VAL A 74 -15.01 13.15 14.89
N ASN A 75 -13.77 13.22 15.37
CA ASN A 75 -13.08 12.17 16.12
C ASN A 75 -12.86 10.88 15.34
N ASP A 76 -12.91 10.91 14.00
CA ASP A 76 -12.51 9.81 13.14
C ASP A 76 -11.01 9.94 12.84
N ILE A 77 -10.29 8.81 12.82
CA ILE A 77 -8.87 8.74 12.51
C ILE A 77 -8.59 8.05 11.16
N ASP A 78 -9.63 7.86 10.34
CA ASP A 78 -9.43 7.25 9.03
C ASP A 78 -8.51 8.11 8.18
N GLU A 79 -7.43 7.50 7.70
CA GLU A 79 -6.42 8.13 6.89
C GLU A 79 -5.91 7.16 5.81
N ILE A 80 -5.71 7.65 4.60
CA ILE A 80 -5.17 6.89 3.47
C ILE A 80 -4.07 7.72 2.83
N GLY A 81 -2.88 7.15 2.74
CA GLY A 81 -1.79 7.74 1.98
C GLY A 81 -1.42 6.87 0.79
N ILE A 82 -1.25 7.49 -0.36
CA ILE A 82 -0.87 6.85 -1.61
C ILE A 82 0.37 7.56 -2.15
N PHE A 83 1.43 6.82 -2.37
CA PHE A 83 2.70 7.31 -2.89
C PHE A 83 3.09 6.52 -4.13
N ARG A 84 3.48 7.20 -5.20
CA ARG A 84 4.03 6.56 -6.40
C ARG A 84 5.55 6.69 -6.40
N ALA A 85 6.23 5.59 -6.13
CA ALA A 85 7.69 5.49 -6.06
C ALA A 85 8.35 5.82 -7.40
N THR A 86 9.57 6.36 -7.35
CA THR A 86 10.45 6.54 -8.51
C THR A 86 10.86 5.20 -9.11
N ASP A 87 11.09 4.19 -8.27
CA ASP A 87 11.47 2.82 -8.65
C ASP A 87 11.11 1.81 -7.54
N LYS A 88 11.44 0.53 -7.76
CA LYS A 88 11.13 -0.55 -6.81
C LYS A 88 11.95 -0.46 -5.50
N GLU A 89 13.16 0.07 -5.55
CA GLU A 89 13.99 0.27 -4.35
C GLU A 89 13.38 1.36 -3.47
N SER A 90 13.01 2.48 -4.09
CA SER A 90 12.30 3.58 -3.44
C SER A 90 10.97 3.11 -2.81
N ALA A 91 10.20 2.26 -3.50
CA ALA A 91 8.98 1.67 -2.94
C ALA A 91 9.25 0.85 -1.67
N ASN A 92 10.35 0.08 -1.65
CA ASN A 92 10.75 -0.68 -0.47
C ASN A 92 11.23 0.21 0.69
N ILE A 93 11.90 1.32 0.39
CA ILE A 93 12.31 2.31 1.40
C ILE A 93 11.07 2.95 1.99
N MET A 94 10.17 3.48 1.17
CA MET A 94 8.92 4.10 1.62
C MET A 94 8.06 3.16 2.46
N ARG A 95 7.96 1.88 2.09
CA ARG A 95 7.24 0.91 2.91
C ARG A 95 7.79 0.80 4.33
N ARG A 96 9.10 0.90 4.52
CA ARG A 96 9.73 0.92 5.87
C ARG A 96 9.44 2.22 6.61
N GLU A 97 9.51 3.37 5.94
CA GLU A 97 9.20 4.67 6.54
C GLU A 97 7.72 4.74 6.97
N LEU A 98 6.80 4.27 6.12
CA LEU A 98 5.37 4.17 6.45
C LEU A 98 5.11 3.21 7.62
N THR A 99 5.86 2.12 7.72
CA THR A 99 5.78 1.23 8.90
C THR A 99 6.21 1.96 10.16
N ALA A 100 7.32 2.70 10.09
CA ALA A 100 7.79 3.50 11.22
C ALA A 100 6.79 4.60 11.60
N TYR A 101 6.17 5.28 10.62
CA TYR A 101 5.13 6.28 10.83
C TYR A 101 3.92 5.71 11.60
N ILE A 102 3.38 4.57 11.15
CA ILE A 102 2.24 3.93 11.83
C ILE A 102 2.63 3.42 13.22
N ASP A 103 3.84 2.89 13.38
CA ASP A 103 4.32 2.44 14.69
C ASP A 103 4.55 3.61 15.66
N ASP A 104 4.99 4.75 15.16
CA ASP A 104 5.08 5.99 15.96
C ASP A 104 3.70 6.46 16.41
N MET A 105 2.70 6.50 15.50
CA MET A 105 1.31 6.81 15.86
C MET A 105 0.77 5.87 16.94
N ARG A 106 1.06 4.58 16.85
CA ARG A 106 0.65 3.59 17.86
C ARG A 106 1.27 3.84 19.21
N GLN A 107 2.46 4.43 19.28
CA GLN A 107 3.18 4.70 20.52
C GLN A 107 2.86 6.07 21.09
N THR A 108 2.82 7.10 20.25
CA THR A 108 2.70 8.50 20.67
C THR A 108 1.26 8.97 20.76
N GLU A 109 0.40 8.61 19.78
CA GLU A 109 -0.97 9.09 19.70
C GLU A 109 -1.99 8.21 20.43
N ARG A 110 -1.60 6.98 20.80
CA ARG A 110 -2.53 6.02 21.45
C ARG A 110 -3.21 6.58 22.69
N ALA A 111 -2.45 7.23 23.57
CA ALA A 111 -3.01 7.78 24.82
C ALA A 111 -3.97 8.95 24.57
N PHE A 112 -3.67 9.77 23.56
CA PHE A 112 -4.55 10.86 23.12
C PHE A 112 -5.84 10.30 22.53
N ILE A 113 -5.75 9.36 21.57
CA ILE A 113 -6.91 8.72 20.94
C ILE A 113 -7.76 7.98 22.00
N GLU A 114 -7.14 7.30 22.97
CA GLU A 114 -7.86 6.64 24.05
C GLU A 114 -8.69 7.62 24.90
N SER A 115 -8.20 8.84 25.04
CA SER A 115 -8.88 9.86 25.84
C SER A 115 -10.04 10.53 25.10
N TYR A 116 -9.94 10.74 23.80
CA TYR A 116 -10.89 11.54 23.02
C TYR A 116 -11.71 10.73 22.01
N ALA A 117 -11.17 9.62 21.52
CA ALA A 117 -11.75 8.81 20.45
C ALA A 117 -11.51 7.31 20.67
N LYS A 118 -11.73 6.81 21.89
CA LYS A 118 -11.41 5.43 22.28
C LYS A 118 -11.93 4.35 21.32
N LYS A 119 -13.05 4.61 20.65
CA LYS A 119 -13.65 3.68 19.68
C LYS A 119 -12.80 3.54 18.42
N GLU A 120 -11.90 4.48 18.17
CA GLU A 120 -11.05 4.53 16.99
C GLU A 120 -9.74 3.74 17.17
N LEU A 121 -9.35 3.40 18.41
CA LEU A 121 -8.11 2.65 18.67
C LEU A 121 -7.96 1.36 17.84
N PRO A 122 -9.00 0.54 17.59
CA PRO A 122 -8.87 -0.65 16.78
C PRO A 122 -8.42 -0.36 15.34
N LYS A 123 -8.65 0.85 14.81
CA LYS A 123 -8.21 1.26 13.47
C LYS A 123 -6.69 1.38 13.36
N LEU A 124 -6.02 1.88 14.42
CA LEU A 124 -4.55 1.89 14.46
C LEU A 124 -3.98 0.47 14.44
N ASP A 125 -4.63 -0.45 15.15
CA ASP A 125 -4.19 -1.85 15.19
C ASP A 125 -4.47 -2.57 13.85
N ALA A 126 -5.54 -2.18 13.13
CA ALA A 126 -5.91 -2.69 11.82
C ALA A 126 -5.15 -2.04 10.65
N ALA A 127 -4.39 -0.96 10.91
CA ALA A 127 -3.68 -0.22 9.87
C ALA A 127 -2.77 -1.14 9.03
N ARG A 128 -2.81 -0.95 7.71
CA ARG A 128 -2.13 -1.81 6.73
C ARG A 128 -1.35 -0.99 5.72
N ILE A 129 -0.21 -1.54 5.29
CA ILE A 129 0.64 -0.99 4.24
C ILE A 129 0.81 -2.04 3.16
N GLU A 130 0.57 -1.66 1.90
CA GLU A 130 0.77 -2.51 0.72
C GLU A 130 1.65 -1.82 -0.32
N ALA A 131 2.47 -2.63 -1.01
CA ALA A 131 3.25 -2.20 -2.15
C ALA A 131 2.76 -2.93 -3.41
N LEU A 132 2.16 -2.20 -4.33
CA LEU A 132 1.53 -2.69 -5.55
C LEU A 132 2.23 -2.06 -6.77
N GLY A 133 3.21 -2.76 -7.32
CA GLY A 133 4.07 -2.21 -8.37
C GLY A 133 4.94 -1.06 -7.85
N LEU A 134 4.70 0.15 -8.35
CA LEU A 134 5.35 1.38 -7.88
C LEU A 134 4.50 2.14 -6.85
N TYR A 135 3.26 1.73 -6.58
CA TYR A 135 2.45 2.38 -5.54
C TYR A 135 2.70 1.76 -4.19
N VAL A 136 2.91 2.60 -3.20
CA VAL A 136 2.95 2.23 -1.78
C VAL A 136 1.80 2.95 -1.10
N ILE A 137 0.93 2.18 -0.45
CA ILE A 137 -0.32 2.66 0.11
C ILE A 137 -0.37 2.27 1.58
N TYR A 138 -0.75 3.19 2.44
CA TYR A 138 -1.15 2.85 3.78
C TYR A 138 -2.61 3.24 4.02
N VAL A 139 -3.28 2.48 4.87
CA VAL A 139 -4.67 2.70 5.24
C VAL A 139 -4.80 2.54 6.75
N ILE A 140 -5.31 3.57 7.41
CA ILE A 140 -5.74 3.54 8.80
C ILE A 140 -7.26 3.62 8.79
N SER A 141 -7.94 2.52 9.11
CA SER A 141 -9.41 2.44 9.17
C SER A 141 -9.81 1.15 9.87
N ASP A 142 -11.11 0.88 9.98
CA ASP A 142 -11.58 -0.42 10.46
C ASP A 142 -11.18 -1.57 9.50
N THR A 143 -11.11 -2.79 10.02
CA THR A 143 -10.62 -3.96 9.27
C THR A 143 -11.36 -4.19 7.95
N ASP A 144 -12.68 -3.99 7.93
CA ASP A 144 -13.49 -4.22 6.73
C ASP A 144 -13.20 -3.16 5.67
N SER A 145 -13.09 -1.89 6.08
CA SER A 145 -12.73 -0.77 5.22
C SER A 145 -11.31 -0.93 4.68
N VAL A 146 -10.33 -1.30 5.51
CA VAL A 146 -8.96 -1.61 5.06
C VAL A 146 -8.96 -2.66 3.96
N ASN A 147 -9.65 -3.78 4.15
CA ASN A 147 -9.70 -4.86 3.16
C ASN A 147 -10.37 -4.41 1.85
N LYS A 148 -11.46 -3.64 1.93
CA LYS A 148 -12.15 -3.10 0.75
C LYS A 148 -11.26 -2.15 -0.04
N ILE A 149 -10.58 -1.22 0.64
CA ILE A 149 -9.68 -0.24 0.04
C ILE A 149 -8.52 -0.95 -0.68
N ILE A 150 -7.85 -1.90 -0.02
CA ILE A 150 -6.76 -2.65 -0.64
C ILE A 150 -7.24 -3.44 -1.85
N THR A 151 -8.37 -4.15 -1.76
CA THR A 151 -8.95 -4.87 -2.89
C THR A 151 -9.33 -3.94 -4.06
N ALA A 152 -9.91 -2.78 -3.77
CA ALA A 152 -10.22 -1.77 -4.78
C ALA A 152 -8.96 -1.23 -5.45
N THR A 153 -7.89 -1.04 -4.67
CA THR A 153 -6.58 -0.61 -5.18
C THR A 153 -5.97 -1.66 -6.13
N GLU A 154 -5.94 -2.91 -5.73
CA GLU A 154 -5.46 -4.01 -6.58
C GLU A 154 -6.23 -4.06 -7.90
N LYS A 155 -7.55 -3.91 -7.84
CA LYS A 155 -8.42 -3.89 -9.03
C LYS A 155 -8.16 -2.68 -9.92
N ALA A 156 -7.94 -1.50 -9.35
CA ALA A 156 -7.69 -0.28 -10.12
C ALA A 156 -6.32 -0.30 -10.81
N LEU A 157 -5.35 -1.02 -10.24
CA LEU A 157 -3.99 -1.15 -10.75
C LEU A 157 -3.76 -2.39 -11.64
N SER A 158 -4.74 -3.28 -11.78
CA SER A 158 -4.64 -4.52 -12.60
C SER A 158 -4.86 -4.27 -14.14
#